data_e0f7dfe91048b032c9910f881f1ff640
#
_entry.id   e0f7dfe91048b032c9910f881f1ff640
#
_cell.length_a   1.000
_cell.length_b   1.000
_cell.length_c   1.000
_cell.angle_alpha   90.00
_cell.angle_beta   90.00
_cell.angle_gamma   90.00
#
_symmetry.space_group_name_H-M   'P 1'
#
loop_
_entity.id
_entity.type
_entity.pdbx_description
1 polymer ?
#
loop_
_entity_poly.entity_id
_entity_poly.type
_entity_poly.pdbx_seq_one_letter_code
_entity_poly.pdbx_strand_id
1 'polypeptide(L)'
;MLKRIGLVLLMIILIGIGAFVLWAATPSGAPMPEALAALESDAQVQVTRDSILTFMPRAKVPEAGFIYYPGGRVPAEAYAPTARALAEAGYLAVIVPMPLNLAILNVNAADSVIAQYPNIRAWAI
;
A
#
# COMPACT_ATOMS: atom_id res chain seq x y z
N MET A 1 -41.13 24.67 0.48
CA MET A 1 -40.55 24.18 -0.77
C MET A 1 -39.01 24.14 -0.70
N LEU A 2 -38.32 25.22 -0.40
CA LEU A 2 -36.85 25.28 -0.28
C LEU A 2 -36.25 24.21 0.70
N LYS A 3 -36.84 24.03 1.89
CA LYS A 3 -36.35 23.03 2.88
C LYS A 3 -36.39 21.59 2.34
N ARG A 4 -37.42 21.24 1.56
CA ARG A 4 -37.54 19.90 0.95
C ARG A 4 -36.51 19.71 -0.16
N ILE A 5 -36.27 20.73 -0.96
CA ILE A 5 -35.23 20.72 -2.01
C ILE A 5 -33.85 20.54 -1.36
N GLY A 6 -33.55 21.32 -0.30
CA GLY A 6 -32.30 21.19 0.43
C GLY A 6 -32.08 19.79 1.04
N LEU A 7 -33.13 19.17 1.58
CA LEU A 7 -33.06 17.81 2.11
C LEU A 7 -32.78 16.77 1.01
N VAL A 8 -33.44 16.91 -0.14
CA VAL A 8 -33.22 16.01 -1.29
C VAL A 8 -31.79 16.14 -1.82
N LEU A 9 -31.28 17.36 -1.97
CA LEU A 9 -29.90 17.59 -2.39
C LEU A 9 -28.89 17.00 -1.39
N LEU A 10 -29.12 17.21 -0.08
CA LEU A 10 -28.29 16.61 0.95
C LEU A 10 -28.26 15.07 0.86
N MET A 11 -29.43 14.44 0.68
CA MET A 11 -29.50 12.99 0.50
C MET A 11 -28.72 12.50 -0.73
N ILE A 12 -28.85 13.21 -1.86
CA ILE A 12 -28.12 12.85 -3.09
C ILE A 12 -26.60 12.94 -2.84
N ILE A 13 -26.14 13.99 -2.17
CA ILE A 13 -24.71 14.14 -1.82
C ILE A 13 -24.24 13.00 -0.91
N LEU A 14 -25.00 12.68 0.12
CA LEU A 14 -24.64 11.60 1.05
C LEU A 14 -24.60 10.23 0.36
N ILE A 15 -25.56 9.95 -0.52
CA ILE A 15 -25.57 8.73 -1.34
C ILE A 15 -24.34 8.71 -2.26
N GLY A 16 -24.02 9.83 -2.91
CA GLY A 16 -22.85 9.96 -3.78
C GLY A 16 -21.52 9.70 -3.04
N ILE A 17 -21.38 10.30 -1.85
CA ILE A 17 -20.21 10.06 -0.98
C ILE A 17 -20.14 8.59 -0.55
N GLY A 18 -21.26 8.01 -0.12
CA GLY A 18 -21.31 6.61 0.28
C GLY A 18 -20.94 5.66 -0.85
N ALA A 19 -21.47 5.90 -2.04
CA ALA A 19 -21.16 5.13 -3.24
C ALA A 19 -19.67 5.24 -3.62
N PHE A 20 -19.10 6.46 -3.55
CA PHE A 20 -17.67 6.68 -3.81
C PHE A 20 -16.80 5.95 -2.79
N VAL A 21 -17.10 6.05 -1.50
CA VAL A 21 -16.35 5.37 -0.44
C VAL A 21 -16.40 3.86 -0.64
N LEU A 22 -17.57 3.30 -0.91
CA LEU A 22 -17.73 1.87 -1.19
C LEU A 22 -16.93 1.44 -2.42
N TRP A 23 -16.99 2.22 -3.50
CA TRP A 23 -16.23 1.95 -4.71
C TRP A 23 -14.72 2.01 -4.46
N ALA A 24 -14.22 3.01 -3.76
CA ALA A 24 -12.81 3.18 -3.46
C ALA A 24 -12.28 2.10 -2.49
N ALA A 25 -13.07 1.75 -1.47
CA ALA A 25 -12.72 0.70 -0.50
C ALA A 25 -12.71 -0.71 -1.12
N THR A 26 -13.39 -0.91 -2.25
CA THR A 26 -13.44 -2.21 -2.93
C THR A 26 -12.28 -2.32 -3.92
N PRO A 27 -11.30 -3.24 -3.72
CA PRO A 27 -10.22 -3.47 -4.67
C PRO A 27 -10.74 -3.82 -6.07
N SER A 28 -9.97 -3.50 -7.12
CA SER A 28 -10.32 -3.80 -8.51
C SER A 28 -10.23 -5.28 -8.88
N GLY A 29 -9.61 -6.08 -8.01
CA GLY A 29 -9.46 -7.53 -8.16
C GLY A 29 -8.78 -8.13 -6.94
N ALA A 30 -8.79 -9.46 -6.86
CA ALA A 30 -8.01 -10.20 -5.86
C ALA A 30 -6.53 -10.31 -6.29
N PRO A 31 -5.58 -10.36 -5.35
CA PRO A 31 -4.19 -10.66 -5.67
C PRO A 31 -4.07 -12.02 -6.37
N MET A 32 -3.18 -12.10 -7.34
CA MET A 32 -2.89 -13.35 -8.04
C MET A 32 -2.16 -14.35 -7.11
N PRO A 33 -2.22 -15.67 -7.39
CA PRO A 33 -1.55 -16.67 -6.56
C PRO A 33 -0.04 -16.40 -6.39
N GLU A 34 0.63 -15.88 -7.41
CA GLU A 34 2.06 -15.51 -7.37
C GLU A 34 2.31 -14.36 -6.40
N ALA A 35 1.38 -13.42 -6.31
CA ALA A 35 1.47 -12.31 -5.37
C ALA A 35 1.32 -12.79 -3.92
N LEU A 36 0.41 -13.74 -3.68
CA LEU A 36 0.24 -14.35 -2.37
C LEU A 36 1.45 -15.22 -1.98
N ALA A 37 1.99 -15.99 -2.92
CA ALA A 37 3.21 -16.79 -2.69
C ALA A 37 4.42 -15.90 -2.36
N ALA A 38 4.52 -14.73 -2.99
CA ALA A 38 5.60 -13.77 -2.72
C ALA A 38 5.54 -13.16 -1.30
N LEU A 39 4.45 -13.32 -0.57
CA LEU A 39 4.31 -12.85 0.81
C LEU A 39 4.88 -13.83 1.86
N GLU A 40 5.31 -15.02 1.44
CA GLU A 40 5.88 -16.00 2.36
C GLU A 40 7.37 -15.73 2.60
N SER A 41 7.81 -15.82 3.86
CA SER A 41 9.24 -15.70 4.20
C SER A 41 9.98 -16.97 3.80
N ASP A 42 11.24 -16.81 3.38
CA ASP A 42 12.12 -17.93 3.05
C ASP A 42 13.55 -17.69 3.55
N ALA A 43 14.53 -18.44 3.02
CA ALA A 43 15.93 -18.31 3.40
C ALA A 43 16.57 -17.00 2.90
N GLN A 44 16.04 -16.36 1.88
CA GLN A 44 16.60 -15.16 1.25
C GLN A 44 15.93 -13.88 1.72
N VAL A 45 14.61 -13.91 1.93
CA VAL A 45 13.79 -12.74 2.24
C VAL A 45 12.93 -13.01 3.47
N GLN A 46 12.99 -12.11 4.43
CA GLN A 46 12.02 -12.05 5.52
C GLN A 46 10.90 -11.10 5.13
N VAL A 47 9.66 -11.60 5.18
CA VAL A 47 8.47 -10.79 4.93
C VAL A 47 7.73 -10.57 6.24
N THR A 48 7.39 -9.31 6.52
CA THR A 48 6.57 -8.91 7.67
C THR A 48 5.28 -8.27 7.14
N ARG A 49 4.13 -8.67 7.70
CA ARG A 49 2.80 -8.23 7.28
C ARG A 49 2.05 -7.61 8.45
N ASP A 50 2.46 -6.39 8.81
CA ASP A 50 1.80 -5.60 9.84
C ASP A 50 0.97 -4.47 9.19
N SER A 51 1.11 -3.24 9.66
CA SER A 51 0.49 -2.06 9.03
C SER A 51 1.06 -1.74 7.65
N ILE A 52 2.27 -2.23 7.36
CA ILE A 52 2.96 -2.16 6.08
C ILE A 52 3.48 -3.56 5.72
N LEU A 53 3.69 -3.81 4.43
CA LEU A 53 4.33 -5.04 3.96
C LEU A 53 5.81 -4.76 3.78
N THR A 54 6.66 -5.44 4.55
CA THR A 54 8.11 -5.23 4.51
C THR A 54 8.80 -6.48 3.99
N PHE A 55 9.70 -6.30 3.03
CA PHE A 55 10.53 -7.34 2.44
C PHE A 55 11.99 -7.01 2.76
N MET A 56 12.56 -7.72 3.73
CA MET A 56 13.91 -7.52 4.23
C MET A 56 14.84 -8.61 3.70
N PRO A 57 15.94 -8.25 3.02
CA PRO A 57 16.95 -9.23 2.63
C PRO A 57 17.62 -9.85 3.86
N ARG A 58 17.88 -11.18 3.84
CA ARG A 58 18.58 -11.87 4.93
C ARG A 58 20.09 -11.94 4.72
N ALA A 59 20.56 -11.85 3.47
CA ALA A 59 21.96 -12.05 3.14
C ALA A 59 22.86 -10.87 3.55
N LYS A 60 22.30 -9.66 3.58
CA LYS A 60 23.05 -8.43 3.95
C LYS A 60 22.13 -7.37 4.53
N VAL A 61 22.68 -6.46 5.29
CA VAL A 61 21.98 -5.26 5.74
C VAL A 61 21.81 -4.31 4.55
N PRO A 62 20.56 -3.94 4.16
CA PRO A 62 20.35 -3.06 3.02
C PRO A 62 20.79 -1.63 3.32
N GLU A 63 21.40 -0.95 2.35
CA GLU A 63 21.77 0.47 2.43
C GLU A 63 20.79 1.37 1.67
N ALA A 64 20.00 0.79 0.78
CA ALA A 64 18.97 1.49 0.02
C ALA A 64 17.63 0.76 0.12
N GLY A 65 16.54 1.53 0.02
CA GLY A 65 15.18 1.04 0.12
C GLY A 65 14.27 1.58 -0.97
N PHE A 66 13.19 0.83 -1.20
CA PHE A 66 12.11 1.18 -2.12
C PHE A 66 10.80 1.21 -1.34
N ILE A 67 10.01 2.27 -1.55
CA ILE A 67 8.68 2.41 -0.97
C ILE A 67 7.66 2.39 -2.10
N TYR A 68 6.71 1.46 -2.04
CA TYR A 68 5.63 1.36 -3.01
C TYR A 68 4.34 1.97 -2.46
N TYR A 69 3.76 2.86 -3.24
CA TYR A 69 2.41 3.35 -3.08
C TYR A 69 1.52 2.63 -4.09
N PRO A 70 0.67 1.68 -3.65
CA PRO A 70 -0.22 0.98 -4.56
C PRO A 70 -1.08 1.94 -5.37
N GLY A 71 -1.29 1.60 -6.62
CA GLY A 71 -2.20 2.33 -7.51
C GLY A 71 -3.63 2.27 -7.00
N GLY A 72 -4.47 3.22 -7.47
CA GLY A 72 -5.85 3.32 -7.03
C GLY A 72 -6.62 2.02 -7.16
N ARG A 73 -7.21 1.54 -6.06
CA ARG A 73 -7.96 0.29 -5.93
C ARG A 73 -7.16 -1.00 -6.21
N VAL A 74 -5.83 -0.91 -6.30
CA VAL A 74 -4.96 -2.09 -6.42
C VAL A 74 -4.60 -2.59 -5.02
N PRO A 75 -4.82 -3.88 -4.70
CA PRO A 75 -4.39 -4.45 -3.42
C PRO A 75 -2.88 -4.31 -3.23
N ALA A 76 -2.43 -3.98 -2.03
CA ALA A 76 -1.00 -3.84 -1.72
C ALA A 76 -0.22 -5.11 -2.06
N GLU A 77 -0.81 -6.27 -1.84
CA GLU A 77 -0.24 -7.60 -2.09
C GLU A 77 0.11 -7.82 -3.56
N ALA A 78 -0.56 -7.12 -4.50
CA ALA A 78 -0.27 -7.24 -5.92
C ALA A 78 1.16 -6.79 -6.29
N TYR A 79 1.79 -5.98 -5.44
CA TYR A 79 3.17 -5.53 -5.61
C TYR A 79 4.21 -6.46 -4.96
N ALA A 80 3.77 -7.50 -4.23
CA ALA A 80 4.66 -8.39 -3.49
C ALA A 80 5.74 -9.08 -4.37
N PRO A 81 5.47 -9.56 -5.60
CA PRO A 81 6.51 -10.15 -6.43
C PRO A 81 7.65 -9.19 -6.76
N THR A 82 7.33 -7.93 -7.08
CA THR A 82 8.34 -6.91 -7.38
C THR A 82 9.13 -6.53 -6.13
N ALA A 83 8.45 -6.37 -4.99
CA ALA A 83 9.10 -6.06 -3.72
C ALA A 83 10.03 -7.20 -3.27
N ARG A 84 9.61 -8.45 -3.46
CA ARG A 84 10.45 -9.63 -3.20
C ARG A 84 11.70 -9.64 -4.07
N ALA A 85 11.56 -9.42 -5.38
CA ALA A 85 12.70 -9.39 -6.29
C ALA A 85 13.74 -8.32 -5.91
N LEU A 86 13.29 -7.15 -5.43
CA LEU A 86 14.19 -6.13 -4.88
C LEU A 86 14.89 -6.61 -3.60
N ALA A 87 14.18 -7.29 -2.71
CA ALA A 87 14.78 -7.82 -1.49
C ALA A 87 15.80 -8.93 -1.79
N GLU A 88 15.53 -9.81 -2.74
CA GLU A 88 16.49 -10.80 -3.25
C GLU A 88 17.74 -10.15 -3.86
N ALA A 89 17.59 -8.98 -4.50
CA ALA A 89 18.70 -8.15 -4.98
C ALA A 89 19.43 -7.41 -3.84
N GLY A 90 18.93 -7.47 -2.60
CA GLY A 90 19.56 -6.92 -1.40
C GLY A 90 19.12 -5.52 -1.02
N TYR A 91 17.97 -5.07 -1.50
CA TYR A 91 17.34 -3.80 -1.12
C TYR A 91 16.24 -4.04 -0.09
N LEU A 92 15.98 -3.07 0.77
CA LEU A 92 14.74 -3.07 1.55
C LEU A 92 13.58 -2.66 0.64
N ALA A 93 12.51 -3.44 0.61
CA ALA A 93 11.30 -3.02 -0.09
C ALA A 93 10.11 -2.97 0.87
N VAL A 94 9.37 -1.89 0.80
CA VAL A 94 8.21 -1.63 1.66
C VAL A 94 7.02 -1.26 0.79
N ILE A 95 5.90 -1.92 1.00
CA ILE A 95 4.62 -1.58 0.37
C ILE A 95 3.72 -1.00 1.44
N VAL A 96 3.20 0.20 1.23
CA VAL A 96 2.33 0.89 2.18
C VAL A 96 0.88 0.76 1.75
N PRO A 97 0.04 -0.04 2.46
CA PRO A 97 -1.40 -0.07 2.20
C PRO A 97 -2.00 1.32 2.40
N MET A 98 -2.83 1.76 1.46
CA MET A 98 -3.38 3.10 1.45
C MET A 98 -4.83 3.14 1.92
N PRO A 99 -5.24 4.19 2.67
CA PRO A 99 -6.64 4.38 3.07
C PRO A 99 -7.54 4.35 1.82
N LEU A 100 -8.63 3.59 1.87
CA LEU A 100 -9.56 3.39 0.76
C LEU A 100 -8.87 2.98 -0.57
N ASN A 101 -7.69 2.35 -0.51
CA ASN A 101 -6.85 2.01 -1.66
C ASN A 101 -6.51 3.23 -2.56
N LEU A 102 -6.40 4.41 -1.96
CA LEU A 102 -6.10 5.66 -2.66
C LEU A 102 -4.87 6.35 -2.06
N ALA A 103 -3.76 6.35 -2.78
CA ALA A 103 -2.48 6.93 -2.33
C ALA A 103 -2.58 8.43 -2.00
N ILE A 104 -3.45 9.16 -2.67
CA ILE A 104 -3.69 10.58 -2.42
C ILE A 104 -4.17 10.88 -0.99
N LEU A 105 -4.74 9.90 -0.29
CA LEU A 105 -5.21 10.05 1.08
C LEU A 105 -4.10 9.93 2.13
N ASN A 106 -2.89 9.52 1.72
CA ASN A 106 -1.73 9.41 2.62
C ASN A 106 -0.41 9.64 1.86
N VAL A 107 -0.28 10.80 1.24
CA VAL A 107 0.87 11.16 0.39
C VAL A 107 2.19 11.19 1.15
N ASN A 108 2.16 11.41 2.46
CA ASN A 108 3.35 11.51 3.33
C ASN A 108 3.66 10.18 4.06
N ALA A 109 3.05 9.06 3.65
CA ALA A 109 3.28 7.78 4.32
C ALA A 109 4.76 7.35 4.31
N ALA A 110 5.53 7.76 3.31
CA ALA A 110 6.95 7.49 3.23
C ALA A 110 7.75 8.05 4.41
N ASP A 111 7.37 9.20 4.96
CA ASP A 111 8.08 9.81 6.09
C ASP A 111 8.12 8.87 7.30
N SER A 112 7.01 8.20 7.59
CA SER A 112 6.91 7.24 8.68
C SER A 112 7.73 5.98 8.42
N VAL A 113 7.80 5.52 7.17
CA VAL A 113 8.63 4.38 6.77
C VAL A 113 10.12 4.73 6.91
N ILE A 114 10.54 5.87 6.37
CA ILE A 114 11.92 6.34 6.44
C ILE A 114 12.37 6.47 7.90
N ALA A 115 11.53 6.99 8.78
CA ALA A 115 11.81 7.13 10.20
C ALA A 115 12.02 5.78 10.92
N GLN A 116 11.38 4.70 10.46
CA GLN A 116 11.54 3.35 11.02
C GLN A 116 12.87 2.69 10.64
N TYR A 117 13.50 3.13 9.54
CA TYR A 117 14.73 2.53 9.01
C TYR A 117 15.88 3.55 8.88
N PRO A 118 16.38 4.10 9.99
CA PRO A 118 17.38 5.19 9.98
C PRO A 118 18.73 4.78 9.35
N ASN A 119 18.99 3.49 9.21
CA ASN A 119 20.21 2.97 8.59
C ASN A 119 20.16 2.93 7.05
N ILE A 120 19.00 3.12 6.45
CA ILE A 120 18.84 3.19 4.99
C ILE A 120 19.20 4.60 4.53
N ARG A 121 20.22 4.70 3.67
CA ARG A 121 20.80 5.99 3.24
C ARG A 121 20.14 6.59 2.02
N ALA A 122 19.51 5.76 1.19
CA ALA A 122 18.88 6.17 -0.06
C ALA A 122 17.51 5.51 -0.20
N TRP A 123 16.53 6.28 -0.64
CA TRP A 123 15.17 5.81 -0.86
C TRP A 123 14.69 6.18 -2.26
N ALA A 124 13.96 5.26 -2.89
CA ALA A 124 13.13 5.51 -4.07
C ALA A 124 11.65 5.28 -3.69
N ILE A 125 10.75 6.13 -4.23
CA ILE A 125 9.31 6.10 -3.99
C ILE A 125 8.60 6.02 -5.35
#